data_ca5648e40ae869dc501c426e57209f63
#
_entry.id   ca5648e40ae869dc501c426e57209f63
#
_cell.length_a   1.000
_cell.length_b   1.000
_cell.length_c   1.000
_cell.angle_alpha   90.00
_cell.angle_beta   90.00
_cell.angle_gamma   90.00
#
_symmetry.space_group_name_H-M   'P 1'
#
loop_
_entity.id
_entity.type
_entity.pdbx_description
1 polymer ?
#
loop_
_entity_poly.entity_id
_entity_poly.type
_entity_poly.pdbx_seq_one_letter_code
_entity_poly.pdbx_strand_id
1 'polypeptide(L)'
;MATIYLTNRDLMREINRSKATYSAFTDRSFHVFDCIVKELADITDERIEEARQTFVDRAKKETSTVIDPATVPKTALIFRLMSWAHIPEVEPKVPKTKSKRAVAEPIDILEDVATEFADIVPLEQPLTYAKVNFPPFQHWKFDDQDQLVCVGKSHWKGDLATGEFSMDHGNITNNLAVMFIKLTDRYGTRANWRNYTYNDEMRCQALLHLSAIALKFDESRSSNPFAYFTQILKNSFLRVLSVEKKHQTIRDDILEMNHYTPSFTRQGEWGGGHDE
;
A
#
# COMPACT_ATOMS: atom_id res chain seq x y z
N MET A 1 -28.27 -11.51 -4.04
CA MET A 1 -26.94 -11.20 -4.61
C MET A 1 -25.89 -11.97 -3.81
N ALA A 2 -25.06 -12.76 -4.46
CA ALA A 2 -23.99 -13.49 -3.79
C ALA A 2 -22.99 -12.47 -3.16
N THR A 3 -22.67 -12.66 -1.89
CA THR A 3 -21.70 -11.81 -1.19
C THR A 3 -20.32 -12.13 -1.74
N ILE A 4 -19.76 -11.25 -2.56
CA ILE A 4 -18.39 -11.42 -3.09
C ILE A 4 -17.44 -11.09 -1.94
N TYR A 5 -16.82 -12.12 -1.36
CA TYR A 5 -15.78 -11.96 -0.36
C TYR A 5 -14.49 -11.53 -1.06
N LEU A 6 -13.85 -10.47 -0.54
CA LEU A 6 -12.52 -10.07 -0.97
C LEU A 6 -11.49 -11.04 -0.39
N THR A 7 -10.71 -11.66 -1.25
CA THR A 7 -9.63 -12.56 -0.84
C THR A 7 -8.28 -11.85 -0.89
N ASN A 8 -7.32 -12.33 -0.10
CA ASN A 8 -5.92 -11.83 -0.16
C ASN A 8 -5.36 -11.91 -1.58
N ARG A 9 -5.73 -12.94 -2.31
CA ARG A 9 -5.30 -13.17 -3.67
C ARG A 9 -5.83 -12.11 -4.64
N ASP A 10 -7.11 -11.75 -4.52
CA ASP A 10 -7.72 -10.72 -5.37
C ASP A 10 -7.08 -9.35 -5.10
N LEU A 11 -6.86 -9.02 -3.82
CA LEU A 11 -6.16 -7.80 -3.41
C LEU A 11 -4.74 -7.78 -3.95
N MET A 12 -3.98 -8.87 -3.81
CA MET A 12 -2.61 -8.98 -4.32
C MET A 12 -2.55 -8.79 -5.83
N ARG A 13 -3.46 -9.41 -6.57
CA ARG A 13 -3.56 -9.28 -8.02
C ARG A 13 -3.79 -7.82 -8.44
N GLU A 14 -4.72 -7.13 -7.79
CA GLU A 14 -5.04 -5.74 -8.14
C GLU A 14 -3.96 -4.74 -7.66
N ILE A 15 -3.26 -5.02 -6.56
CA ILE A 15 -2.05 -4.27 -6.16
C ILE A 15 -0.99 -4.39 -7.26
N ASN A 16 -0.68 -5.60 -7.71
CA ASN A 16 0.32 -5.84 -8.75
C ASN A 16 -0.06 -5.20 -10.09
N ARG A 17 -1.35 -5.25 -10.47
CA ARG A 17 -1.85 -4.54 -11.64
C ARG A 17 -1.71 -3.04 -11.52
N SER A 18 -1.98 -2.48 -10.35
CA SER A 18 -1.80 -1.04 -10.10
C SER A 18 -0.31 -0.66 -10.15
N LYS A 19 0.58 -1.42 -9.52
CA LYS A 19 2.03 -1.20 -9.60
C LYS A 19 2.56 -1.31 -11.03
N ALA A 20 1.99 -2.22 -11.83
CA ALA A 20 2.35 -2.37 -13.24
C ALA A 20 2.04 -1.12 -14.08
N THR A 21 1.06 -0.29 -13.71
CA THR A 21 0.78 0.97 -14.41
C THR A 21 1.88 2.01 -14.25
N TYR A 22 2.69 1.90 -13.19
CA TYR A 22 3.87 2.73 -12.93
C TYR A 22 5.17 2.15 -13.48
N SER A 23 5.09 1.07 -14.24
CA SER A 23 6.24 0.29 -14.68
C SER A 23 6.31 0.21 -16.21
N ALA A 24 7.51 0.20 -16.74
CA ALA A 24 7.76 -0.09 -18.14
C ALA A 24 8.13 -1.56 -18.32
N PHE A 25 7.56 -2.19 -19.35
CA PHE A 25 7.84 -3.57 -19.74
C PHE A 25 8.11 -3.65 -21.24
N THR A 26 8.98 -4.55 -21.68
CA THR A 26 9.21 -4.81 -23.10
C THR A 26 7.96 -5.39 -23.77
N ASP A 27 7.20 -6.18 -23.06
CA ASP A 27 5.88 -6.67 -23.46
C ASP A 27 4.91 -6.57 -22.29
N ARG A 28 3.64 -6.25 -22.58
CA ARG A 28 2.59 -6.11 -21.56
C ARG A 28 2.33 -7.40 -20.77
N SER A 29 2.60 -8.56 -21.35
CA SER A 29 2.46 -9.86 -20.68
C SER A 29 3.43 -10.03 -19.51
N PHE A 30 4.57 -9.33 -19.53
CA PHE A 30 5.61 -9.43 -18.51
C PHE A 30 5.31 -8.68 -17.21
N HIS A 31 4.11 -8.11 -17.06
CA HIS A 31 3.69 -7.52 -15.79
C HIS A 31 3.41 -8.55 -14.69
N VAL A 32 3.17 -9.80 -15.06
CA VAL A 32 2.96 -10.91 -14.12
C VAL A 32 4.30 -11.55 -13.80
N PHE A 33 4.48 -12.06 -12.61
CA PHE A 33 5.69 -12.74 -12.16
C PHE A 33 5.34 -14.05 -11.45
N ASP A 34 6.30 -14.95 -11.37
CA ASP A 34 6.13 -16.30 -10.83
C ASP A 34 6.86 -16.48 -9.49
N CYS A 35 7.99 -15.79 -9.31
CA CYS A 35 8.78 -15.87 -8.09
C CYS A 35 9.35 -14.49 -7.73
N ILE A 36 9.50 -14.20 -6.43
CA ILE A 36 10.19 -13.00 -5.91
C ILE A 36 11.55 -13.40 -5.40
N VAL A 37 12.59 -12.70 -5.85
CA VAL A 37 13.99 -12.90 -5.43
C VAL A 37 14.58 -11.61 -4.90
N LYS A 38 15.58 -11.71 -4.01
CA LYS A 38 16.31 -10.55 -3.46
C LYS A 38 17.54 -10.23 -4.30
N GLU A 39 18.19 -11.25 -4.81
CA GLU A 39 19.38 -11.14 -5.68
C GLU A 39 19.22 -12.05 -6.89
N LEU A 40 19.91 -11.74 -8.00
CA LEU A 40 19.88 -12.59 -9.20
C LEU A 40 20.54 -13.95 -8.94
N ALA A 41 21.50 -14.01 -8.02
CA ALA A 41 22.14 -15.25 -7.60
C ALA A 41 21.19 -16.21 -6.84
N ASP A 42 20.08 -15.69 -6.30
CA ASP A 42 19.06 -16.50 -5.61
C ASP A 42 18.20 -17.34 -6.59
N ILE A 43 18.35 -17.13 -7.90
CA ILE A 43 17.61 -17.90 -8.92
C ILE A 43 18.29 -19.27 -9.08
N THR A 44 18.08 -20.13 -8.09
CA THR A 44 18.54 -21.52 -8.08
C THR A 44 17.55 -22.45 -8.79
N ASP A 45 17.96 -23.70 -9.05
CA ASP A 45 17.05 -24.69 -9.66
C ASP A 45 15.81 -24.95 -8.79
N GLU A 46 15.91 -24.85 -7.45
CA GLU A 46 14.78 -24.94 -6.53
C GLU A 46 13.78 -23.79 -6.74
N ARG A 47 14.28 -22.56 -6.90
CA ARG A 47 13.44 -21.39 -7.17
C ARG A 47 12.79 -21.44 -8.54
N ILE A 48 13.48 -22.01 -9.51
CA ILE A 48 12.92 -22.25 -10.87
C ILE A 48 11.75 -23.25 -10.77
N GLU A 49 11.87 -24.29 -9.96
CA GLU A 49 10.79 -25.26 -9.79
C GLU A 49 9.58 -24.65 -9.03
N GLU A 50 9.81 -23.84 -7.99
CA GLU A 50 8.74 -23.05 -7.34
C GLU A 50 8.04 -22.12 -8.34
N ALA A 51 8.80 -21.45 -9.21
CA ALA A 51 8.25 -20.57 -10.24
C ALA A 51 7.40 -21.34 -11.26
N ARG A 52 7.83 -22.54 -11.68
CA ARG A 52 7.05 -23.42 -12.55
C ARG A 52 5.73 -23.81 -11.90
N GLN A 53 5.74 -24.19 -10.63
CA GLN A 53 4.53 -24.54 -9.90
C GLN A 53 3.56 -23.34 -9.83
N THR A 54 4.08 -22.13 -9.53
CA THR A 54 3.29 -20.90 -9.48
C THR A 54 2.70 -20.55 -10.84
N PHE A 55 3.48 -20.73 -11.91
CA PHE A 55 3.02 -20.52 -13.28
C PHE A 55 1.86 -21.49 -13.64
N VAL A 56 1.99 -22.77 -13.35
CA VAL A 56 0.95 -23.80 -13.59
C VAL A 56 -0.30 -23.49 -12.79
N ASP A 57 -0.18 -23.15 -11.51
CA ASP A 57 -1.30 -22.78 -10.65
C ASP A 57 -2.05 -21.54 -11.16
N ARG A 58 -1.33 -20.60 -11.76
CA ARG A 58 -1.92 -19.44 -12.43
C ARG A 58 -2.64 -19.85 -13.71
N ALA A 59 -1.99 -20.59 -14.59
CA ALA A 59 -2.55 -21.06 -15.86
C ALA A 59 -3.82 -21.90 -15.63
N LYS A 60 -3.80 -22.81 -14.66
CA LYS A 60 -4.98 -23.62 -14.27
C LYS A 60 -6.17 -22.75 -13.88
N LYS A 61 -5.92 -21.60 -13.25
CA LYS A 61 -6.97 -20.70 -12.77
C LYS A 61 -7.51 -19.77 -13.86
N GLU A 62 -6.68 -19.40 -14.82
CA GLU A 62 -7.04 -18.48 -15.91
C GLU A 62 -7.66 -19.21 -17.12
N THR A 63 -7.11 -20.35 -17.49
CA THR A 63 -7.49 -21.08 -18.69
C THR A 63 -8.12 -22.45 -18.40
N SER A 64 -8.19 -22.87 -17.13
CA SER A 64 -8.61 -24.23 -16.72
C SER A 64 -7.76 -25.36 -17.33
N THR A 65 -6.58 -25.01 -17.88
CA THR A 65 -5.66 -25.97 -18.51
C THR A 65 -4.76 -26.56 -17.43
N VAL A 66 -4.64 -27.88 -17.41
CA VAL A 66 -3.68 -28.58 -16.55
C VAL A 66 -2.40 -28.78 -17.36
N ILE A 67 -1.33 -28.09 -16.94
CA ILE A 67 -0.01 -28.16 -17.53
C ILE A 67 0.91 -28.89 -16.54
N ASP A 68 1.76 -29.79 -17.02
CA ASP A 68 2.79 -30.40 -16.17
C ASP A 68 3.90 -29.34 -15.88
N PRO A 69 4.25 -29.08 -14.62
CA PRO A 69 5.33 -28.15 -14.29
C PRO A 69 6.64 -28.42 -15.01
N ALA A 70 6.98 -29.70 -15.20
CA ALA A 70 8.22 -30.10 -15.89
C ALA A 70 8.26 -29.67 -17.36
N THR A 71 7.12 -29.46 -18.00
CA THR A 71 7.05 -29.05 -19.41
C THR A 71 7.18 -27.53 -19.60
N VAL A 72 7.11 -26.74 -18.53
CA VAL A 72 7.21 -25.28 -18.61
C VAL A 72 8.67 -24.87 -18.85
N PRO A 73 9.00 -24.23 -19.99
CA PRO A 73 10.36 -23.81 -20.28
C PRO A 73 10.79 -22.68 -19.34
N LYS A 74 12.09 -22.61 -19.01
CA LYS A 74 12.65 -21.54 -18.16
C LYS A 74 12.38 -20.14 -18.76
N THR A 75 12.36 -20.04 -20.09
CA THR A 75 12.12 -18.80 -20.84
C THR A 75 10.69 -18.23 -20.67
N ALA A 76 9.73 -19.03 -20.17
CA ALA A 76 8.39 -18.57 -19.89
C ALA A 76 8.21 -17.99 -18.46
N LEU A 77 9.20 -18.22 -17.59
CA LEU A 77 9.15 -17.82 -16.19
C LEU A 77 9.64 -16.39 -16.02
N ILE A 78 8.96 -15.63 -15.15
CA ILE A 78 9.32 -14.24 -14.83
C ILE A 78 9.64 -14.14 -13.34
N PHE A 79 10.83 -13.64 -13.05
CA PHE A 79 11.34 -13.40 -11.71
C PHE A 79 11.27 -11.93 -11.36
N ARG A 80 10.68 -11.59 -10.21
CA ARG A 80 10.67 -10.22 -9.68
C ARG A 80 11.85 -10.05 -8.72
N LEU A 81 12.79 -9.21 -9.11
CA LEU A 81 13.90 -8.79 -8.26
C LEU A 81 13.54 -7.50 -7.52
N MET A 82 13.58 -7.51 -6.19
CA MET A 82 13.41 -6.31 -5.38
C MET A 82 14.74 -5.55 -5.34
N SER A 83 14.85 -4.47 -6.11
CA SER A 83 16.13 -3.76 -6.30
C SER A 83 15.94 -2.26 -6.46
N TRP A 84 16.85 -1.50 -5.86
CA TRP A 84 16.96 -0.04 -6.01
C TRP A 84 17.89 0.40 -7.14
N ALA A 85 18.60 -0.53 -7.80
CA ALA A 85 19.65 -0.24 -8.75
C ALA A 85 19.25 0.63 -9.96
N HIS A 86 17.95 0.68 -10.29
CA HIS A 86 17.43 1.48 -11.40
C HIS A 86 16.80 2.81 -10.95
N ILE A 87 16.77 3.07 -9.64
CA ILE A 87 16.25 4.31 -9.08
C ILE A 87 17.38 5.34 -9.02
N PRO A 88 17.17 6.59 -9.47
CA PRO A 88 18.19 7.63 -9.41
C PRO A 88 18.61 7.93 -7.96
N GLU A 89 19.92 8.11 -7.78
CA GLU A 89 20.45 8.62 -6.52
C GLU A 89 20.24 10.14 -6.44
N VAL A 90 19.89 10.62 -5.26
CA VAL A 90 19.68 12.04 -4.98
C VAL A 90 20.53 12.41 -3.79
N GLU A 91 21.19 13.56 -3.86
CA GLU A 91 21.92 14.08 -2.69
C GLU A 91 20.97 14.22 -1.48
N PRO A 92 21.38 13.70 -0.32
CA PRO A 92 20.55 13.75 0.88
C PRO A 92 20.28 15.23 1.24
N LYS A 93 19.02 15.66 1.17
CA LYS A 93 18.64 16.99 1.64
C LYS A 93 18.93 17.05 3.14
N VAL A 94 19.86 17.91 3.54
CA VAL A 94 20.12 18.20 4.96
C VAL A 94 18.79 18.62 5.60
N PRO A 95 18.34 17.97 6.66
CA PRO A 95 17.09 18.33 7.31
C PRO A 95 17.20 19.77 7.78
N LYS A 96 16.40 20.67 7.20
CA LYS A 96 16.26 22.04 7.69
C LYS A 96 15.72 21.94 9.10
N THR A 97 16.48 22.37 10.08
CA THR A 97 16.03 22.55 11.47
C THR A 97 14.72 23.35 11.43
N LYS A 98 13.63 22.73 11.91
CA LYS A 98 12.31 23.37 11.92
C LYS A 98 12.39 24.62 12.78
N SER A 99 12.53 25.79 12.15
CA SER A 99 12.33 27.09 12.78
C SER A 99 10.87 27.16 13.24
N LYS A 100 10.64 27.45 14.52
CA LYS A 100 9.33 27.52 15.17
C LYS A 100 8.49 28.74 14.73
N ARG A 101 8.41 29.05 13.46
CA ARG A 101 7.45 30.02 12.89
C ARG A 101 7.42 29.83 11.38
N ALA A 102 6.59 28.91 10.90
CA ALA A 102 6.16 28.93 9.51
C ALA A 102 4.64 29.10 9.48
N VAL A 103 4.20 30.15 8.82
CA VAL A 103 2.86 30.30 8.26
C VAL A 103 2.56 29.00 7.51
N ALA A 104 1.38 28.43 7.73
CA ALA A 104 0.96 27.17 7.15
C ALA A 104 1.13 27.21 5.62
N GLU A 105 2.17 26.55 5.13
CA GLU A 105 2.25 26.17 3.72
C GLU A 105 1.14 25.13 3.46
N PRO A 106 0.61 25.04 2.22
CA PRO A 106 -0.40 24.04 1.89
C PRO A 106 0.11 22.67 2.32
N ILE A 107 -0.60 22.05 3.24
CA ILE A 107 -0.27 20.74 3.80
C ILE A 107 -0.27 19.76 2.64
N ASP A 108 0.87 19.19 2.29
CA ASP A 108 0.93 18.03 1.40
C ASP A 108 0.37 16.83 2.17
N ILE A 109 -0.93 16.64 2.04
CA ILE A 109 -1.69 15.59 2.74
C ILE A 109 -1.03 14.21 2.55
N LEU A 110 -0.36 13.99 1.41
CA LEU A 110 0.31 12.73 1.10
C LEU A 110 1.60 12.53 1.91
N GLU A 111 2.36 13.60 2.16
CA GLU A 111 3.58 13.53 2.99
C GLU A 111 3.25 13.34 4.46
N ASP A 112 2.26 14.06 4.97
CA ASP A 112 1.82 13.92 6.37
C ASP A 112 1.26 12.53 6.64
N VAL A 113 0.41 12.01 5.74
CA VAL A 113 -0.12 10.64 5.82
C VAL A 113 1.01 9.61 5.81
N ALA A 114 1.98 9.75 4.90
CA ALA A 114 3.09 8.80 4.81
C ALA A 114 3.95 8.80 6.08
N THR A 115 4.15 9.96 6.71
CA THR A 115 4.94 10.11 7.94
C THR A 115 4.19 9.55 9.15
N GLU A 116 2.88 9.79 9.24
CA GLU A 116 2.04 9.32 10.36
C GLU A 116 1.88 7.79 10.38
N PHE A 117 1.90 7.16 9.21
CA PHE A 117 1.80 5.70 9.08
C PHE A 117 3.16 5.01 8.86
N ALA A 118 4.27 5.69 9.10
CA ALA A 118 5.63 5.14 8.94
C ALA A 118 5.86 3.88 9.78
N ASP A 119 5.27 3.81 10.98
CA ASP A 119 5.36 2.64 11.86
C ASP A 119 4.61 1.41 11.33
N ILE A 120 3.60 1.62 10.46
CA ILE A 120 2.79 0.55 9.89
C ILE A 120 3.38 0.07 8.57
N VAL A 121 4.07 0.96 7.88
CA VAL A 121 4.60 0.77 6.53
C VAL A 121 6.04 1.23 6.50
N PRO A 122 6.97 0.48 7.08
CA PRO A 122 8.35 0.78 6.88
C PRO A 122 8.71 0.46 5.43
N LEU A 123 8.50 1.42 4.53
CA LEU A 123 9.26 1.45 3.31
C LEU A 123 10.67 1.89 3.72
N GLU A 124 11.55 0.94 3.96
CA GLU A 124 12.98 1.20 4.20
C GLU A 124 13.58 1.76 2.90
N GLN A 125 13.30 3.04 2.67
CA GLN A 125 13.88 3.75 1.55
C GLN A 125 15.26 4.26 1.98
N PRO A 126 16.34 3.84 1.31
CA PRO A 126 17.64 4.43 1.53
C PRO A 126 17.59 5.92 1.21
N LEU A 127 18.14 6.77 2.09
CA LEU A 127 18.11 8.23 1.96
C LEU A 127 18.82 8.75 0.71
N THR A 128 19.65 7.92 0.10
CA THR A 128 20.42 8.24 -1.11
C THR A 128 19.63 8.14 -2.40
N TYR A 129 18.42 7.56 -2.38
CA TYR A 129 17.61 7.36 -3.58
C TYR A 129 16.43 8.33 -3.66
N ALA A 130 15.99 8.57 -4.90
CA ALA A 130 14.78 9.34 -5.15
C ALA A 130 13.57 8.73 -4.44
N LYS A 131 12.63 9.57 -4.00
CA LYS A 131 11.38 9.13 -3.35
C LYS A 131 10.60 8.22 -4.31
N VAL A 132 10.00 7.15 -3.79
CA VAL A 132 9.21 6.19 -4.57
C VAL A 132 7.85 5.93 -3.93
N ASN A 133 6.87 5.52 -4.75
CA ASN A 133 5.50 5.25 -4.30
C ASN A 133 5.35 3.88 -3.61
N PHE A 134 6.20 2.93 -3.97
CA PHE A 134 6.20 1.55 -3.47
C PHE A 134 7.60 0.93 -3.62
N PRO A 135 7.89 -0.22 -2.96
CA PRO A 135 9.17 -0.90 -3.09
C PRO A 135 9.54 -1.15 -4.55
N PRO A 136 10.69 -0.65 -5.04
CA PRO A 136 11.04 -0.78 -6.44
C PRO A 136 11.43 -2.21 -6.79
N PHE A 137 11.10 -2.59 -8.01
CA PHE A 137 11.38 -3.92 -8.53
C PHE A 137 11.78 -3.91 -9.99
N GLN A 138 12.45 -4.98 -10.42
CA GLN A 138 12.73 -5.29 -11.80
C GLN A 138 12.15 -6.68 -12.12
N HIS A 139 11.72 -6.90 -13.37
CA HIS A 139 11.35 -8.21 -13.86
C HIS A 139 12.45 -8.75 -14.77
N TRP A 140 12.83 -9.99 -14.52
CA TRP A 140 13.86 -10.71 -15.24
C TRP A 140 13.32 -12.03 -15.78
N LYS A 141 13.78 -12.44 -16.96
CA LYS A 141 13.49 -13.74 -17.54
C LYS A 141 14.74 -14.32 -18.21
N PHE A 142 14.73 -15.62 -18.42
CA PHE A 142 15.76 -16.26 -19.25
C PHE A 142 15.45 -16.02 -20.72
N ASP A 143 16.48 -15.78 -21.51
CA ASP A 143 16.43 -15.78 -22.97
C ASP A 143 16.68 -17.21 -23.53
N ASP A 144 16.68 -17.34 -24.85
CA ASP A 144 16.94 -18.63 -25.52
C ASP A 144 18.38 -19.11 -25.37
N GLN A 145 19.29 -18.27 -24.86
CA GLN A 145 20.68 -18.58 -24.56
C GLN A 145 20.94 -18.87 -23.08
N ASP A 146 19.88 -19.05 -22.29
CA ASP A 146 19.89 -19.27 -20.81
C ASP A 146 20.54 -18.10 -20.03
N GLN A 147 20.47 -16.86 -20.61
CA GLN A 147 20.92 -15.64 -19.95
C GLN A 147 19.75 -14.86 -19.35
N LEU A 148 19.98 -14.24 -18.21
CA LEU A 148 18.98 -13.40 -17.55
C LEU A 148 18.91 -12.02 -18.22
N VAL A 149 17.74 -11.65 -18.71
CA VAL A 149 17.45 -10.37 -19.35
C VAL A 149 16.39 -9.61 -18.58
N CYS A 150 16.63 -8.32 -18.33
CA CYS A 150 15.66 -7.44 -17.70
C CYS A 150 14.54 -7.09 -18.69
N VAL A 151 13.30 -7.44 -18.34
CA VAL A 151 12.10 -7.23 -19.17
C VAL A 151 11.11 -6.24 -18.59
N GLY A 152 11.39 -5.71 -17.38
CA GLY A 152 10.55 -4.70 -16.76
C GLY A 152 11.24 -3.94 -15.64
N LYS A 153 10.92 -2.65 -15.49
CA LYS A 153 11.41 -1.78 -14.41
C LYS A 153 10.24 -1.00 -13.83
N SER A 154 10.10 -0.98 -12.51
CA SER A 154 9.12 -0.16 -11.81
C SER A 154 9.56 1.31 -11.79
N HIS A 155 8.60 2.25 -11.63
CA HIS A 155 8.86 3.71 -11.64
C HIS A 155 9.60 4.16 -12.90
N TRP A 156 9.30 3.55 -14.02
CA TRP A 156 9.98 3.79 -15.30
C TRP A 156 8.97 4.06 -16.39
N LYS A 157 9.19 5.11 -17.19
CA LYS A 157 8.34 5.51 -18.31
C LYS A 157 9.13 5.46 -19.62
N GLY A 158 8.53 4.89 -20.65
CA GLY A 158 9.16 4.71 -21.95
C GLY A 158 9.83 3.35 -22.10
N ASP A 159 10.83 3.26 -22.97
CA ASP A 159 11.57 2.03 -23.20
C ASP A 159 12.55 1.74 -22.06
N LEU A 160 12.88 0.46 -21.81
CA LEU A 160 13.75 0.06 -20.69
C LEU A 160 15.18 0.60 -20.80
N ALA A 161 15.67 0.85 -22.02
CA ALA A 161 17.03 1.34 -22.27
C ALA A 161 17.10 2.87 -22.29
N THR A 162 16.11 3.54 -22.91
CA THR A 162 16.13 4.98 -23.19
C THR A 162 15.10 5.77 -22.39
N GLY A 163 14.26 5.08 -21.59
CA GLY A 163 13.24 5.70 -20.78
C GLY A 163 13.79 6.45 -19.56
N GLU A 164 12.89 7.02 -18.79
CA GLU A 164 13.20 7.86 -17.63
C GLU A 164 12.46 7.41 -16.36
N PHE A 165 13.03 7.76 -15.22
CA PHE A 165 12.37 7.58 -13.92
C PHE A 165 11.15 8.48 -13.81
N SER A 166 10.01 7.93 -13.40
CA SER A 166 8.78 8.69 -13.19
C SER A 166 7.90 8.04 -12.12
N MET A 167 7.34 8.84 -11.23
CA MET A 167 6.39 8.42 -10.19
C MET A 167 4.92 8.71 -10.54
N ASP A 168 4.67 9.59 -11.50
CA ASP A 168 3.36 10.24 -11.68
C ASP A 168 2.54 9.69 -12.85
N HIS A 169 3.08 8.74 -13.62
CA HIS A 169 2.44 8.26 -14.85
C HIS A 169 1.46 7.11 -14.66
N GLY A 170 1.41 6.49 -13.47
CA GLY A 170 0.57 5.34 -13.17
C GLY A 170 -0.67 5.70 -12.36
N ASN A 171 -1.56 4.73 -12.19
CA ASN A 171 -2.82 4.87 -11.48
C ASN A 171 -3.15 3.64 -10.64
N ILE A 172 -3.91 3.86 -9.57
CA ILE A 172 -4.61 2.77 -8.88
C ILE A 172 -5.73 2.28 -9.80
N THR A 173 -5.82 0.96 -10.02
CA THR A 173 -6.87 0.36 -10.86
C THR A 173 -8.25 0.61 -10.27
N ASN A 174 -9.26 0.78 -11.14
CA ASN A 174 -10.66 0.96 -10.70
C ASN A 174 -11.13 -0.20 -9.81
N ASN A 175 -10.69 -1.43 -10.10
CA ASN A 175 -11.04 -2.59 -9.29
C ASN A 175 -10.47 -2.46 -7.86
N LEU A 176 -9.21 -2.03 -7.72
CA LEU A 176 -8.60 -1.81 -6.41
C LEU A 176 -9.31 -0.70 -5.64
N ALA A 177 -9.68 0.39 -6.31
CA ALA A 177 -10.46 1.47 -5.72
C ALA A 177 -11.83 0.98 -5.20
N VAL A 178 -12.55 0.18 -5.99
CA VAL A 178 -13.82 -0.45 -5.56
C VAL A 178 -13.62 -1.40 -4.38
N MET A 179 -12.49 -2.13 -4.33
CA MET A 179 -12.15 -2.97 -3.19
C MET A 179 -11.92 -2.13 -1.92
N PHE A 180 -11.26 -0.98 -2.02
CA PHE A 180 -11.07 -0.06 -0.89
C PHE A 180 -12.40 0.47 -0.35
N ILE A 181 -13.32 0.88 -1.23
CA ILE A 181 -14.65 1.33 -0.84
C ILE A 181 -15.36 0.23 -0.05
N LYS A 182 -15.40 -1.00 -0.59
CA LYS A 182 -16.04 -2.15 0.08
C LYS A 182 -15.42 -2.49 1.43
N LEU A 183 -14.08 -2.42 1.54
CA LEU A 183 -13.36 -2.67 2.79
C LEU A 183 -13.71 -1.60 3.83
N THR A 184 -13.69 -0.34 3.44
CA THR A 184 -13.98 0.81 4.30
C THR A 184 -15.41 0.79 4.79
N ASP A 185 -16.38 0.56 3.90
CA ASP A 185 -17.80 0.45 4.25
C ASP A 185 -18.02 -0.68 5.26
N ARG A 186 -17.48 -1.86 4.98
CA ARG A 186 -17.62 -3.01 5.87
C ARG A 186 -16.92 -2.77 7.23
N TYR A 187 -15.83 -2.03 7.25
CA TYR A 187 -15.15 -1.67 8.49
C TYR A 187 -15.98 -0.68 9.31
N GLY A 188 -16.56 0.34 8.68
CA GLY A 188 -17.39 1.36 9.29
C GLY A 188 -18.72 0.83 9.88
N THR A 189 -19.24 -0.29 9.36
CA THR A 189 -20.48 -0.91 9.89
C THR A 189 -20.26 -1.77 11.14
N ARG A 190 -19.02 -1.98 11.60
CA ARG A 190 -18.73 -2.73 12.83
C ARG A 190 -19.36 -2.07 14.05
N ALA A 191 -19.72 -2.87 15.06
CA ALA A 191 -20.44 -2.41 16.26
C ALA A 191 -19.75 -1.24 16.98
N ASN A 192 -18.42 -1.23 17.02
CA ASN A 192 -17.62 -0.17 17.65
C ASN A 192 -17.53 1.13 16.84
N TRP A 193 -18.01 1.18 15.60
CA TRP A 193 -17.90 2.39 14.77
C TRP A 193 -19.25 2.94 14.31
N ARG A 194 -20.25 2.06 14.10
CA ARG A 194 -21.53 2.40 13.45
C ARG A 194 -22.35 3.49 14.16
N ASN A 195 -22.12 3.73 15.45
CA ASN A 195 -22.91 4.67 16.26
C ASN A 195 -22.31 6.07 16.33
N TYR A 196 -21.13 6.30 15.75
CA TYR A 196 -20.53 7.63 15.70
C TYR A 196 -21.19 8.49 14.62
N THR A 197 -21.55 9.73 14.95
CA THR A 197 -22.17 10.68 14.01
C THR A 197 -21.25 11.08 12.88
N TYR A 198 -19.92 11.02 13.11
CA TYR A 198 -18.86 11.29 12.14
C TYR A 198 -18.29 10.02 11.49
N ASN A 199 -19.08 8.93 11.43
CA ASN A 199 -18.66 7.68 10.78
C ASN A 199 -18.32 7.87 9.31
N ASP A 200 -19.05 8.74 8.60
CA ASP A 200 -18.78 9.03 7.19
C ASP A 200 -17.46 9.76 7.00
N GLU A 201 -17.11 10.68 7.92
CA GLU A 201 -15.77 11.32 7.92
C GLU A 201 -14.66 10.27 8.14
N MET A 202 -14.86 9.35 9.10
CA MET A 202 -13.92 8.24 9.31
C MET A 202 -13.70 7.42 8.02
N ARG A 203 -14.77 7.13 7.27
CA ARG A 203 -14.69 6.41 5.99
C ARG A 203 -13.95 7.21 4.92
N CYS A 204 -14.26 8.50 4.78
CA CYS A 204 -13.60 9.37 3.82
C CYS A 204 -12.10 9.47 4.08
N GLN A 205 -11.69 9.69 5.32
CA GLN A 205 -10.29 9.73 5.72
C GLN A 205 -9.59 8.39 5.48
N ALA A 206 -10.25 7.28 5.77
CA ALA A 206 -9.70 5.96 5.53
C ALA A 206 -9.49 5.66 4.04
N LEU A 207 -10.40 6.11 3.17
CA LEU A 207 -10.24 6.00 1.71
C LEU A 207 -9.06 6.83 1.19
N LEU A 208 -8.89 8.05 1.70
CA LEU A 208 -7.73 8.90 1.38
C LEU A 208 -6.41 8.22 1.79
N HIS A 209 -6.35 7.68 3.01
CA HIS A 209 -5.16 6.97 3.49
C HIS A 209 -4.88 5.71 2.67
N LEU A 210 -5.90 4.89 2.35
CA LEU A 210 -5.72 3.73 1.49
C LEU A 210 -5.19 4.12 0.11
N SER A 211 -5.73 5.17 -0.51
CA SER A 211 -5.27 5.63 -1.82
C SER A 211 -3.81 6.08 -1.80
N ALA A 212 -3.36 6.68 -0.70
CA ALA A 212 -2.01 7.22 -0.55
C ALA A 212 -0.94 6.14 -0.26
N ILE A 213 -1.29 5.11 0.53
CA ILE A 213 -0.27 4.19 1.06
C ILE A 213 -0.47 2.72 0.70
N ALA A 214 -1.58 2.34 0.06
CA ALA A 214 -1.87 0.95 -0.26
C ALA A 214 -0.81 0.29 -1.14
N LEU A 215 -0.24 1.03 -2.09
CA LEU A 215 0.79 0.50 -2.98
C LEU A 215 2.15 0.27 -2.28
N LYS A 216 2.36 0.86 -1.09
CA LYS A 216 3.56 0.61 -0.28
C LYS A 216 3.62 -0.81 0.29
N PHE A 217 2.54 -1.58 0.14
CA PHE A 217 2.55 -2.99 0.52
C PHE A 217 3.71 -3.73 -0.17
N ASP A 218 4.51 -4.46 0.64
CA ASP A 218 5.68 -5.20 0.17
C ASP A 218 5.36 -6.69 0.08
N GLU A 219 5.24 -7.19 -1.13
CA GLU A 219 4.93 -8.59 -1.44
C GLU A 219 6.07 -9.55 -1.06
N SER A 220 7.29 -9.03 -0.95
CA SER A 220 8.45 -9.85 -0.56
C SER A 220 8.44 -10.19 0.94
N ARG A 221 7.76 -9.38 1.75
CA ARG A 221 7.68 -9.52 3.22
C ARG A 221 6.41 -10.19 3.70
N SER A 222 5.30 -10.03 2.98
CA SER A 222 4.00 -10.53 3.42
C SER A 222 3.11 -10.94 2.25
N SER A 223 2.36 -12.03 2.45
CA SER A 223 1.32 -12.50 1.53
C SER A 223 -0.10 -12.07 1.96
N ASN A 224 -0.24 -11.24 3.01
CA ASN A 224 -1.52 -10.87 3.59
C ASN A 224 -1.85 -9.36 3.45
N PRO A 225 -2.21 -8.87 2.25
CA PRO A 225 -2.61 -7.48 2.04
C PRO A 225 -3.89 -7.10 2.80
N PHE A 226 -4.77 -8.05 3.10
CA PHE A 226 -6.00 -7.77 3.85
C PHE A 226 -5.70 -7.31 5.28
N ALA A 227 -4.75 -7.94 5.97
CA ALA A 227 -4.33 -7.50 7.31
C ALA A 227 -3.71 -6.11 7.27
N TYR A 228 -2.85 -5.85 6.27
CA TYR A 228 -2.24 -4.55 6.04
C TYR A 228 -3.28 -3.44 5.85
N PHE A 229 -4.25 -3.63 4.94
CA PHE A 229 -5.31 -2.64 4.72
C PHE A 229 -6.22 -2.47 5.93
N THR A 230 -6.53 -3.55 6.65
CA THR A 230 -7.33 -3.48 7.88
C THR A 230 -6.62 -2.64 8.95
N GLN A 231 -5.30 -2.71 9.04
CA GLN A 231 -4.52 -1.89 9.97
C GLN A 231 -4.56 -0.41 9.58
N ILE A 232 -4.44 -0.09 8.28
CA ILE A 232 -4.60 1.28 7.78
C ILE A 232 -5.99 1.83 8.15
N LEU A 233 -7.05 1.06 7.89
CA LEU A 233 -8.42 1.44 8.27
C LEU A 233 -8.54 1.72 9.77
N LYS A 234 -8.04 0.80 10.60
CA LYS A 234 -8.07 0.95 12.07
C LYS A 234 -7.43 2.26 12.50
N ASN A 235 -6.24 2.55 12.01
CA ASN A 235 -5.50 3.75 12.40
C ASN A 235 -6.20 5.02 11.91
N SER A 236 -6.73 5.01 10.68
CA SER A 236 -7.49 6.13 10.13
C SER A 236 -8.73 6.46 10.98
N PHE A 237 -9.48 5.44 11.37
CA PHE A 237 -10.65 5.60 12.23
C PHE A 237 -10.27 6.10 13.61
N LEU A 238 -9.21 5.57 14.22
CA LEU A 238 -8.72 6.03 15.53
C LEU A 238 -8.22 7.47 15.48
N ARG A 239 -7.61 7.89 14.38
CA ARG A 239 -7.16 9.28 14.17
C ARG A 239 -8.35 10.24 14.20
N VAL A 240 -9.38 10.00 13.39
CA VAL A 240 -10.58 10.85 13.38
C VAL A 240 -11.23 10.88 14.76
N LEU A 241 -11.37 9.72 15.42
CA LEU A 241 -11.88 9.65 16.79
C LEU A 241 -11.06 10.52 17.76
N SER A 242 -9.73 10.48 17.67
CA SER A 242 -8.85 11.28 18.52
C SER A 242 -9.03 12.78 18.28
N VAL A 243 -9.17 13.21 17.02
CA VAL A 243 -9.42 14.61 16.67
C VAL A 243 -10.78 15.06 17.20
N GLU A 244 -11.83 14.27 16.99
CA GLU A 244 -13.17 14.61 17.47
C GLU A 244 -13.28 14.66 19.00
N LYS A 245 -12.58 13.78 19.71
CA LYS A 245 -12.46 13.87 21.18
C LYS A 245 -11.77 15.17 21.63
N LYS A 246 -10.71 15.60 20.94
CA LYS A 246 -10.07 16.89 21.24
C LYS A 246 -11.02 18.06 20.99
N HIS A 247 -11.79 18.03 19.90
CA HIS A 247 -12.80 19.05 19.60
C HIS A 247 -13.89 19.07 20.68
N GLN A 248 -14.31 17.89 21.15
CA GLN A 248 -15.28 17.80 22.26
C GLN A 248 -14.72 18.44 23.54
N THR A 249 -13.49 18.11 23.92
CA THR A 249 -12.84 18.69 25.10
C THR A 249 -12.75 20.21 24.99
N ILE A 250 -12.33 20.76 23.85
CA ILE A 250 -12.24 22.22 23.63
C ILE A 250 -13.63 22.86 23.74
N ARG A 251 -14.68 22.24 23.18
CA ARG A 251 -16.06 22.76 23.30
C ARG A 251 -16.52 22.75 24.76
N ASP A 252 -16.24 21.68 25.49
CA ASP A 252 -16.60 21.58 26.90
C ASP A 252 -15.87 22.63 27.74
N ASP A 253 -14.58 22.85 27.51
CA ASP A 253 -13.81 23.92 28.19
C ASP A 253 -14.41 25.31 27.93
N ILE A 254 -14.80 25.59 26.66
CA ILE A 254 -15.44 26.88 26.30
C ILE A 254 -16.81 27.03 27.00
N LEU A 255 -17.59 25.96 27.06
CA LEU A 255 -18.90 25.99 27.75
C LEU A 255 -18.72 26.29 29.25
N GLU A 256 -17.82 25.60 29.92
CA GLU A 256 -17.51 25.81 31.35
C GLU A 256 -17.01 27.23 31.62
N MET A 257 -16.10 27.77 30.78
CA MET A 257 -15.58 29.15 30.87
C MET A 257 -16.70 30.20 30.76
N ASN A 258 -17.78 29.89 30.04
CA ASN A 258 -18.94 30.76 29.87
C ASN A 258 -20.11 30.40 30.83
N HIS A 259 -19.84 29.58 31.84
CA HIS A 259 -20.84 29.12 32.83
C HIS A 259 -22.02 28.33 32.23
N TYR A 260 -21.80 27.66 31.10
CA TYR A 260 -22.75 26.71 30.51
C TYR A 260 -22.42 25.28 30.95
N THR A 261 -23.40 24.40 30.87
CA THR A 261 -23.24 22.98 31.17
C THR A 261 -22.45 22.26 30.05
N PRO A 262 -21.35 21.57 30.40
CA PRO A 262 -20.57 20.80 29.44
C PRO A 262 -21.31 19.54 28.95
N SER A 263 -20.75 18.79 28.03
CA SER A 263 -21.30 17.55 27.50
C SER A 263 -21.55 16.50 28.59
N PHE A 264 -22.54 15.63 28.39
CA PHE A 264 -22.88 14.55 29.31
C PHE A 264 -21.68 13.67 29.70
N THR A 265 -20.78 13.42 28.76
CA THR A 265 -19.55 12.63 29.00
C THR A 265 -18.67 13.28 30.07
N ARG A 266 -18.50 14.60 30.02
CA ARG A 266 -17.68 15.35 30.96
C ARG A 266 -18.36 15.45 32.35
N GLN A 267 -19.68 15.58 32.37
CA GLN A 267 -20.46 15.56 33.63
C GLN A 267 -20.33 14.20 34.34
N GLY A 268 -20.31 13.09 33.61
CA GLY A 268 -20.14 11.75 34.17
C GLY A 268 -18.76 11.51 34.80
N GLU A 269 -17.73 12.16 34.30
CA GLU A 269 -16.38 12.09 34.90
C GLU A 269 -16.31 12.78 36.26
N TRP A 270 -17.14 13.80 36.50
CA TRP A 270 -17.19 14.51 37.78
C TRP A 270 -18.08 13.82 38.84
N GLY A 271 -19.04 12.99 38.36
CA GLY A 271 -19.98 12.26 39.25
C GLY A 271 -19.46 10.94 39.80
N GLY A 272 -18.37 10.40 39.24
CA GLY A 272 -17.80 9.10 39.63
C GLY A 272 -16.79 9.11 40.79
N GLY A 273 -16.62 10.22 41.50
CA GLY A 273 -15.56 10.40 42.50
C GLY A 273 -15.97 10.45 43.97
N HIS A 274 -17.22 10.11 44.35
CA HIS A 274 -17.63 10.07 45.73
C HIS A 274 -18.58 8.89 46.02
N ASP A 275 -18.03 7.72 46.18
CA ASP A 275 -18.55 6.65 47.03
C ASP A 275 -17.34 5.88 47.61
N GLU A 276 -16.84 6.35 48.73
CA GLU A 276 -16.19 5.56 49.78
C GLU A 276 -17.06 5.56 51.01
#